data_187cfcbc6b627c536bc119106494964b
#
_entry.id   187cfcbc6b627c536bc119106494964b
#
_cell.length_a   1.000
_cell.length_b   1.000
_cell.length_c   1.000
_cell.angle_alpha   90.00
_cell.angle_beta   90.00
_cell.angle_gamma   90.00
#
_symmetry.space_group_name_H-M   'P 1'
#
loop_
_entity.id
_entity.type
_entity.pdbx_description
1 polymer ?
#
loop_
_entity_poly.entity_id
_entity_poly.type
_entity_poly.pdbx_seq_one_letter_code
_entity_poly.pdbx_strand_id
1 'polypeptide(L)'
;FFMATDNESGLTDYFANAGGGGLRYETAKFKGFQFGVSGFYIFNLGSSDLTKKDSATNQLSRYELGLFDIQNPENKNDINRLEEFYLKYHFRKSYLQFGKFLLNSPLINLQDGRMRPSVVEGIWTELFPGKLLKIEGGFLYNFSPRSTTKWYSGVKSIGLYPSGVQPGGMQSNYYNNLNSNGT
;
A
#
# COMPACT_ATOMS: atom_id res chain seq x y z
N PHE A 1 -1.86 13.76 -9.19
CA PHE A 1 -2.43 13.83 -7.84
C PHE A 1 -1.76 14.95 -7.07
N PHE A 2 -2.53 15.83 -6.47
CA PHE A 2 -2.05 16.96 -5.69
C PHE A 2 -2.55 16.84 -4.25
N MET A 3 -1.67 17.09 -3.29
CA MET A 3 -2.00 17.22 -1.86
C MET A 3 -1.33 18.48 -1.32
N ALA A 4 -2.06 19.23 -0.53
CA ALA A 4 -1.54 20.34 0.23
C ALA A 4 -2.24 20.40 1.59
N THR A 5 -1.48 20.61 2.62
CA THR A 5 -1.98 20.80 3.98
C THR A 5 -1.65 22.23 4.42
N ASP A 6 -2.71 22.98 4.66
CA ASP A 6 -2.65 24.31 5.31
C ASP A 6 -2.84 24.05 6.81
N ASN A 7 -1.77 24.17 7.57
CA ASN A 7 -1.76 23.91 8.99
C ASN A 7 -2.07 25.18 9.79
N GLU A 8 -2.43 25.01 11.05
CA GLU A 8 -2.63 26.15 11.96
C GLU A 8 -1.35 26.98 12.13
N SER A 9 -1.52 28.24 12.50
CA SER A 9 -0.41 29.17 12.67
C SER A 9 0.68 28.63 13.61
N GLY A 10 1.91 28.60 13.13
CA GLY A 10 3.07 28.07 13.86
C GLY A 10 3.52 26.67 13.41
N LEU A 11 2.76 26.00 12.55
CA LEU A 11 3.13 24.74 11.93
C LEU A 11 3.60 24.97 10.49
N THR A 12 4.39 24.05 9.96
CA THR A 12 4.90 24.14 8.58
C THR A 12 3.84 23.62 7.59
N ASP A 13 3.59 24.38 6.54
CA ASP A 13 2.75 23.95 5.42
C ASP A 13 3.53 23.12 4.44
N TYR A 14 2.90 22.08 3.94
CA TYR A 14 3.48 21.17 2.95
C TYR A 14 2.58 21.05 1.74
N PHE A 15 3.19 20.81 0.59
CA PHE A 15 2.49 20.41 -0.61
C PHE A 15 3.28 19.34 -1.37
N ALA A 16 2.58 18.52 -2.13
CA ALA A 16 3.16 17.54 -3.03
C ALA A 16 2.27 17.34 -4.26
N ASN A 17 2.89 17.31 -5.42
CA ASN A 17 2.25 17.06 -6.69
C ASN A 17 2.96 15.90 -7.38
N ALA A 18 2.25 14.80 -7.59
CA ALA A 18 2.80 13.58 -8.17
C ALA A 18 2.08 13.23 -9.47
N GLY A 19 2.84 12.83 -10.46
CA GLY A 19 2.37 12.17 -11.68
C GLY A 19 2.78 10.71 -11.67
N GLY A 20 2.07 9.88 -12.44
CA GLY A 20 2.45 8.49 -12.57
C GLY A 20 1.52 7.72 -13.48
N GLY A 21 1.90 6.48 -13.76
CA GLY A 21 1.13 5.57 -14.57
C GLY A 21 1.56 4.13 -14.35
N GLY A 22 0.70 3.19 -14.73
CA GLY A 22 0.98 1.78 -14.63
C GLY A 22 0.58 1.02 -15.87
N LEU A 23 1.19 -0.13 -16.03
CA LEU A 23 0.83 -1.10 -17.06
C LEU A 23 0.41 -2.39 -16.37
N ARG A 24 -0.68 -2.96 -16.86
CA ARG A 24 -1.18 -4.28 -16.42
C ARG A 24 -1.43 -5.16 -17.64
N TYR A 25 -0.90 -6.36 -17.56
CA TYR A 25 -1.16 -7.40 -18.54
C TYR A 25 -1.73 -8.63 -17.84
N GLU A 26 -2.79 -9.18 -18.39
CA GLU A 26 -3.41 -10.40 -17.91
C GLU A 26 -3.73 -11.29 -19.11
N THR A 27 -3.33 -12.55 -19.04
CA THR A 27 -3.59 -13.50 -20.13
C THR A 27 -5.05 -13.89 -20.17
N ALA A 28 -5.51 -14.35 -21.34
CA ALA A 28 -6.72 -15.15 -21.40
C ALA A 28 -6.55 -16.44 -20.59
N LYS A 29 -7.67 -17.04 -20.18
CA LYS A 29 -7.66 -18.33 -19.48
C LYS A 29 -7.31 -19.46 -20.47
N PHE A 30 -6.26 -20.20 -20.12
CA PHE A 30 -5.86 -21.39 -20.88
C PHE A 30 -5.90 -22.62 -19.97
N LYS A 31 -6.79 -23.58 -20.27
CA LYS A 31 -7.00 -24.79 -19.44
C LYS A 31 -7.20 -24.50 -17.94
N GLY A 32 -7.86 -23.40 -17.62
CA GLY A 32 -8.08 -22.95 -16.25
C GLY A 32 -6.98 -22.04 -15.70
N PHE A 33 -5.82 -21.97 -16.30
CA PHE A 33 -4.73 -21.11 -15.86
C PHE A 33 -4.83 -19.70 -16.44
N GLN A 34 -4.45 -18.72 -15.66
CA GLN A 34 -4.38 -17.31 -16.01
C GLN A 34 -3.18 -16.69 -15.30
N PHE A 35 -2.39 -15.91 -16.02
CA PHE A 35 -1.24 -15.19 -15.48
C PHE A 35 -1.50 -13.69 -15.53
N GLY A 36 -1.07 -12.98 -14.51
CA GLY A 36 -1.14 -11.53 -14.46
C GLY A 36 0.15 -10.89 -13.98
N VAL A 37 0.49 -9.76 -14.57
CA VAL A 37 1.61 -8.91 -14.18
C VAL A 37 1.21 -7.45 -14.28
N SER A 38 1.58 -6.65 -13.29
CA SER A 38 1.44 -5.20 -13.34
C SER A 38 2.57 -4.49 -12.61
N GLY A 39 2.85 -3.29 -13.06
CA GLY A 39 3.80 -2.40 -12.43
C GLY A 39 3.36 -0.96 -12.54
N PHE A 40 3.86 -0.13 -11.64
CA PHE A 40 3.54 1.28 -11.54
C PHE A 40 4.79 2.12 -11.37
N TYR A 41 4.77 3.34 -11.94
CA TYR A 41 5.81 4.33 -11.82
C TYR A 41 5.22 5.66 -11.38
N ILE A 42 5.83 6.32 -10.38
CA ILE A 42 5.45 7.63 -9.87
C ILE A 42 6.67 8.54 -9.89
N PHE A 43 6.45 9.79 -10.28
CA PHE A 43 7.45 10.86 -10.27
C PHE A 43 6.88 12.13 -9.66
N ASN A 44 7.76 12.92 -9.07
CA ASN A 44 7.44 14.22 -8.48
C ASN A 44 7.33 15.28 -9.57
N LEU A 45 6.19 15.97 -9.63
CA LEU A 45 5.96 17.15 -10.46
C LEU A 45 6.30 18.46 -9.75
N GLY A 46 6.43 18.42 -8.44
CA GLY A 46 6.77 19.54 -7.57
C GLY A 46 6.29 19.29 -6.15
N SER A 47 7.13 19.55 -5.17
CA SER A 47 6.79 19.39 -3.76
C SER A 47 7.63 20.32 -2.90
N SER A 48 7.12 20.67 -1.72
CA SER A 48 7.93 21.21 -0.65
C SER A 48 9.03 20.21 -0.25
N ASP A 49 9.94 20.65 0.61
CA ASP A 49 10.94 19.75 1.18
C ASP A 49 10.28 18.80 2.18
N LEU A 50 9.98 17.57 1.73
CA LEU A 50 9.33 16.53 2.54
C LEU A 50 10.29 15.84 3.52
N THR A 51 11.59 16.15 3.46
CA THR A 51 12.58 15.66 4.44
C THR A 51 12.66 16.57 5.66
N LYS A 52 12.17 17.81 5.52
CA LYS A 52 12.15 18.78 6.60
C LYS A 52 11.05 18.44 7.60
N LYS A 53 11.44 18.34 8.86
CA LYS A 53 10.49 18.17 9.95
C LYS A 53 9.88 19.50 10.34
N ASP A 54 8.63 19.45 10.74
CA ASP A 54 7.96 20.59 11.36
C ASP A 54 8.68 21.01 12.65
N SER A 55 8.88 22.33 12.82
CA SER A 55 9.66 22.88 13.94
C SER A 55 8.97 22.75 15.28
N ALA A 56 7.65 22.72 15.32
CA ALA A 56 6.88 22.63 16.56
C ALA A 56 6.66 21.16 16.98
N THR A 57 6.39 20.27 16.02
CA THR A 57 6.04 18.86 16.29
C THR A 57 7.22 17.90 16.15
N ASN A 58 8.32 18.33 15.50
CA ASN A 58 9.46 17.49 15.11
C ASN A 58 9.07 16.28 14.26
N GLN A 59 7.93 16.33 13.54
CA GLN A 59 7.41 15.28 12.70
C GLN A 59 7.53 15.64 11.23
N LEU A 60 7.61 14.62 10.37
CA LEU A 60 7.53 14.77 8.92
C LEU A 60 6.07 14.95 8.48
N SER A 61 5.87 15.57 7.32
CA SER A 61 4.57 15.60 6.67
C SER A 61 4.06 14.18 6.41
N ARG A 62 2.95 13.83 7.04
CA ARG A 62 2.37 12.49 6.93
C ARG A 62 1.63 12.28 5.62
N TYR A 63 0.92 13.30 5.17
CA TYR A 63 0.00 13.17 4.04
C TYR A 63 0.72 13.32 2.71
N GLU A 64 1.52 14.35 2.57
CA GLU A 64 2.25 14.68 1.35
C GLU A 64 3.34 13.64 1.06
N LEU A 65 4.08 13.22 2.10
CA LEU A 65 5.05 12.14 2.00
C LEU A 65 4.40 10.81 1.55
N GLY A 66 3.15 10.60 1.93
CA GLY A 66 2.37 9.44 1.53
C GLY A 66 2.07 9.34 0.03
N LEU A 67 2.36 10.34 -0.79
CA LEU A 67 2.33 10.22 -2.25
C LEU A 67 3.55 9.47 -2.79
N PHE A 68 4.64 9.46 -2.06
CA PHE A 68 5.94 8.92 -2.46
C PHE A 68 6.34 7.71 -1.61
N ASP A 69 7.57 7.70 -1.09
CA ASP A 69 8.10 6.64 -0.25
C ASP A 69 8.22 7.09 1.21
N ILE A 70 7.33 6.61 2.08
CA ILE A 70 7.32 6.98 3.51
C ILE A 70 8.55 6.48 4.26
N GLN A 71 9.28 5.51 3.71
CA GLN A 71 10.49 4.95 4.30
C GLN A 71 11.76 5.69 3.85
N ASN A 72 11.67 6.42 2.75
CA ASN A 72 12.76 7.22 2.23
C ASN A 72 12.21 8.53 1.63
N PRO A 73 12.08 9.59 2.46
CA PRO A 73 11.53 10.89 2.02
C PRO A 73 12.28 11.56 0.87
N GLU A 74 13.56 11.20 0.65
CA GLU A 74 14.35 11.69 -0.46
C GLU A 74 13.93 11.05 -1.80
N ASN A 75 13.39 9.82 -1.75
CA ASN A 75 12.95 9.08 -2.93
C ASN A 75 11.57 9.54 -3.38
N LYS A 76 11.53 10.58 -4.21
CA LYS A 76 10.29 11.13 -4.78
C LYS A 76 10.31 11.26 -6.31
N ASN A 77 11.44 10.97 -6.95
CA ASN A 77 11.61 11.20 -8.39
C ASN A 77 11.61 9.92 -9.23
N ASP A 78 11.77 8.77 -8.61
CA ASP A 78 11.88 7.49 -9.32
C ASP A 78 11.26 6.37 -8.47
N ILE A 79 9.94 6.42 -8.30
CA ILE A 79 9.23 5.45 -7.50
C ILE A 79 8.59 4.42 -8.42
N ASN A 80 9.14 3.23 -8.44
CA ASN A 80 8.59 2.12 -9.18
C ASN A 80 8.27 0.93 -8.26
N ARG A 81 7.29 0.13 -8.65
CA ARG A 81 6.91 -1.07 -7.92
C ARG A 81 6.28 -2.08 -8.87
N LEU A 82 6.76 -3.33 -8.80
CA LEU A 82 6.03 -4.47 -9.31
C LEU A 82 4.85 -4.73 -8.37
N GLU A 83 3.63 -4.51 -8.86
CA GLU A 83 2.41 -4.60 -8.03
C GLU A 83 1.79 -5.98 -8.09
N GLU A 84 1.63 -6.52 -9.29
CA GLU A 84 1.07 -7.86 -9.46
C GLU A 84 2.05 -8.76 -10.21
N PHE A 85 2.13 -9.99 -9.78
CA PHE A 85 2.82 -11.07 -10.46
C PHE A 85 2.25 -12.38 -9.93
N TYR A 86 1.23 -12.92 -10.59
CA TYR A 86 0.49 -14.04 -10.06
C TYR A 86 0.13 -15.07 -11.11
N LEU A 87 -0.07 -16.27 -10.63
CA LEU A 87 -0.73 -17.37 -11.35
C LEU A 87 -2.06 -17.64 -10.67
N LYS A 88 -3.13 -17.71 -11.47
CA LYS A 88 -4.48 -18.04 -11.03
C LYS A 88 -4.96 -19.30 -11.74
N TYR A 89 -5.51 -20.25 -10.98
CA TYR A 89 -6.15 -21.43 -11.51
C TYR A 89 -7.64 -21.39 -11.25
N HIS A 90 -8.44 -21.41 -12.30
CA HIS A 90 -9.89 -21.37 -12.27
C HIS A 90 -10.46 -22.79 -12.38
N PHE A 91 -11.37 -23.13 -11.51
CA PHE A 91 -12.10 -24.40 -11.54
C PHE A 91 -13.58 -24.15 -11.25
N ARG A 92 -14.45 -24.48 -12.21
CA ARG A 92 -15.86 -24.12 -12.15
C ARG A 92 -16.04 -22.59 -11.97
N LYS A 93 -16.67 -22.16 -10.85
CA LYS A 93 -16.84 -20.75 -10.48
C LYS A 93 -15.79 -20.25 -9.48
N SER A 94 -14.92 -21.14 -9.02
CA SER A 94 -13.92 -20.91 -8.00
C SER A 94 -12.55 -20.61 -8.60
N TYR A 95 -11.63 -20.08 -7.78
CA TYR A 95 -10.24 -19.97 -8.18
C TYR A 95 -9.28 -20.13 -6.99
N LEU A 96 -8.06 -20.48 -7.32
CA LEU A 96 -6.88 -20.43 -6.47
C LEU A 96 -5.88 -19.47 -7.12
N GLN A 97 -5.33 -18.54 -6.36
CA GLN A 97 -4.35 -17.56 -6.83
C GLN A 97 -3.10 -17.60 -5.98
N PHE A 98 -1.94 -17.55 -6.61
CA PHE A 98 -0.63 -17.57 -5.97
C PHE A 98 0.25 -16.46 -6.54
N GLY A 99 1.00 -15.77 -5.66
CA GLY A 99 1.97 -14.75 -6.02
C GLY A 99 1.61 -13.38 -5.44
N LYS A 100 1.89 -12.32 -6.18
CA LYS A 100 1.63 -10.91 -5.83
C LYS A 100 0.35 -10.44 -6.49
N PHE A 101 -0.59 -9.91 -5.72
CA PHE A 101 -1.89 -9.50 -6.27
C PHE A 101 -2.60 -8.45 -5.41
N LEU A 102 -3.53 -7.77 -6.02
CA LEU A 102 -4.48 -6.90 -5.35
C LEU A 102 -5.54 -7.76 -4.64
N LEU A 103 -5.77 -7.51 -3.36
CA LEU A 103 -6.78 -8.21 -2.58
C LEU A 103 -7.73 -7.22 -1.92
N ASN A 104 -9.02 -7.38 -2.21
CA ASN A 104 -10.08 -6.69 -1.49
C ASN A 104 -10.89 -7.71 -0.69
N SER A 105 -10.81 -7.63 0.62
CA SER A 105 -11.48 -8.53 1.55
C SER A 105 -12.02 -7.73 2.75
N PRO A 106 -12.81 -8.33 3.64
CA PRO A 106 -13.26 -7.63 4.84
C PRO A 106 -12.13 -7.08 5.74
N LEU A 107 -10.92 -7.65 5.62
CA LEU A 107 -9.75 -7.26 6.43
C LEU A 107 -8.73 -6.42 5.68
N ILE A 108 -8.78 -6.41 4.34
CA ILE A 108 -7.83 -5.68 3.49
C ILE A 108 -8.60 -4.85 2.49
N ASN A 109 -8.42 -3.54 2.57
CA ASN A 109 -9.17 -2.58 1.78
C ASN A 109 -8.27 -1.90 0.74
N LEU A 110 -8.72 -1.87 -0.52
CA LEU A 110 -8.04 -1.20 -1.62
C LEU A 110 -8.43 0.28 -1.79
N GLN A 111 -9.45 0.77 -1.08
CA GLN A 111 -10.06 2.09 -1.33
C GLN A 111 -9.13 3.27 -1.05
N ASP A 112 -8.25 3.18 -0.05
CA ASP A 112 -7.35 4.27 0.28
C ASP A 112 -5.97 4.07 -0.38
N GLY A 113 -5.99 4.00 -1.69
CA GLY A 113 -4.78 3.74 -2.49
C GLY A 113 -3.92 4.96 -2.78
N ARG A 114 -4.44 6.18 -2.62
CA ARG A 114 -3.79 7.40 -3.12
C ARG A 114 -3.31 7.20 -4.56
N MET A 115 -1.99 7.27 -4.79
CA MET A 115 -1.43 6.99 -6.12
C MET A 115 -1.49 5.51 -6.49
N ARG A 116 -1.39 4.61 -5.51
CA ARG A 116 -1.40 3.15 -5.70
C ARG A 116 -1.85 2.42 -4.43
N PRO A 117 -2.55 1.29 -4.59
CA PRO A 117 -3.08 0.52 -3.46
C PRO A 117 -1.98 -0.26 -2.73
N SER A 118 -2.33 -0.77 -1.56
CA SER A 118 -1.58 -1.85 -0.92
C SER A 118 -1.75 -3.15 -1.69
N VAL A 119 -0.69 -3.92 -1.82
CA VAL A 119 -0.68 -5.22 -2.48
C VAL A 119 -0.17 -6.31 -1.55
N VAL A 120 -0.57 -7.54 -1.80
CA VAL A 120 -0.26 -8.69 -0.97
C VAL A 120 0.48 -9.76 -1.76
N GLU A 121 1.23 -10.61 -1.07
CA GLU A 121 1.87 -11.78 -1.63
C GLU A 121 1.50 -13.00 -0.80
N GLY A 122 1.02 -14.04 -1.48
CA GLY A 122 0.55 -15.22 -0.80
C GLY A 122 -0.20 -16.20 -1.69
N ILE A 123 -1.05 -16.98 -1.03
CA ILE A 123 -2.01 -17.88 -1.65
C ILE A 123 -3.39 -17.42 -1.20
N TRP A 124 -4.31 -17.29 -2.14
CA TRP A 124 -5.69 -16.91 -1.88
C TRP A 124 -6.66 -17.75 -2.71
N THR A 125 -7.81 -18.05 -2.13
CA THR A 125 -8.85 -18.79 -2.84
C THR A 125 -10.22 -18.19 -2.58
N GLU A 126 -11.07 -18.24 -3.61
CA GLU A 126 -12.50 -18.05 -3.50
C GLU A 126 -13.22 -19.30 -4.00
N LEU A 127 -14.03 -19.88 -3.14
CA LEU A 127 -14.76 -21.10 -3.40
C LEU A 127 -16.26 -20.81 -3.43
N PHE A 128 -16.93 -21.36 -4.45
CA PHE A 128 -18.37 -21.30 -4.60
C PHE A 128 -18.93 -22.73 -4.64
N PRO A 129 -19.09 -23.40 -3.47
CA PRO A 129 -19.59 -24.79 -3.40
C PRO A 129 -21.03 -24.92 -3.85
N GLY A 130 -21.77 -23.84 -3.94
CA GLY A 130 -23.15 -23.78 -4.41
C GLY A 130 -23.53 -22.41 -4.93
N LYS A 131 -24.83 -22.12 -5.02
CA LYS A 131 -25.33 -20.83 -5.51
C LYS A 131 -25.37 -19.74 -4.43
N LEU A 132 -25.46 -20.14 -3.17
CA LEU A 132 -25.73 -19.24 -2.03
C LEU A 132 -24.52 -19.05 -1.11
N LEU A 133 -23.48 -19.85 -1.26
CA LEU A 133 -22.31 -19.81 -0.36
C LEU A 133 -21.05 -19.40 -1.13
N LYS A 134 -20.39 -18.37 -0.61
CA LYS A 134 -19.04 -17.97 -0.96
C LYS A 134 -18.13 -18.20 0.24
N ILE A 135 -17.02 -18.90 0.05
CA ILE A 135 -15.97 -19.08 1.05
C ILE A 135 -14.71 -18.45 0.46
N GLU A 136 -14.08 -17.58 1.22
CA GLU A 136 -12.81 -16.97 0.80
C GLU A 136 -11.79 -17.06 1.95
N GLY A 137 -10.52 -17.24 1.57
CA GLY A 137 -9.45 -17.32 2.54
C GLY A 137 -8.12 -17.65 1.88
N GLY A 138 -7.06 -17.57 2.67
CA GLY A 138 -5.72 -17.84 2.19
C GLY A 138 -4.65 -17.61 3.23
N PHE A 139 -3.40 -17.68 2.78
CA PHE A 139 -2.21 -17.43 3.57
C PHE A 139 -1.39 -16.32 2.89
N LEU A 140 -1.24 -15.19 3.57
CA LEU A 140 -0.50 -14.02 3.11
C LEU A 140 0.78 -13.90 3.94
N TYR A 141 1.93 -13.87 3.29
CA TYR A 141 3.22 -13.82 3.97
C TYR A 141 3.98 -12.53 3.76
N ASN A 142 3.73 -11.78 2.66
CA ASN A 142 4.30 -10.47 2.43
C ASN A 142 3.24 -9.44 2.03
N PHE A 143 3.54 -8.19 2.33
CA PHE A 143 2.73 -7.03 2.02
C PHE A 143 3.62 -5.91 1.46
N SER A 144 3.14 -5.19 0.48
CA SER A 144 3.70 -3.92 0.06
C SER A 144 2.64 -2.84 0.28
N PRO A 145 2.68 -2.18 1.44
CA PRO A 145 1.72 -1.13 1.75
C PRO A 145 1.81 0.02 0.75
N ARG A 146 0.71 0.73 0.56
CA ARG A 146 0.72 1.96 -0.22
C ARG A 146 1.84 2.90 0.25
N SER A 147 2.34 3.74 -0.60
CA SER A 147 3.41 4.69 -0.27
C SER A 147 4.73 4.03 0.16
N THR A 148 4.97 2.80 -0.28
CA THR A 148 6.23 2.08 -0.11
C THR A 148 6.66 1.44 -1.42
N THR A 149 7.95 1.18 -1.56
CA THR A 149 8.53 0.55 -2.77
C THR A 149 8.93 -0.90 -2.54
N LYS A 150 8.93 -1.36 -1.28
CA LYS A 150 9.44 -2.66 -0.86
C LYS A 150 8.33 -3.59 -0.38
N TRP A 151 8.69 -4.84 -0.20
CA TRP A 151 7.85 -5.90 0.37
C TRP A 151 8.29 -6.21 1.80
N TYR A 152 7.33 -6.40 2.69
CA TYR A 152 7.52 -6.58 4.12
C TYR A 152 6.71 -7.78 4.62
N SER A 153 7.21 -8.49 5.62
CA SER A 153 6.38 -9.46 6.34
C SER A 153 5.18 -8.80 7.01
N GLY A 154 4.14 -9.55 7.33
CA GLY A 154 2.90 -9.02 7.92
C GLY A 154 3.14 -8.11 9.11
N VAL A 155 3.95 -8.54 10.08
CA VAL A 155 4.28 -7.76 11.28
C VAL A 155 5.00 -6.46 10.94
N LYS A 156 6.02 -6.53 10.08
CA LYS A 156 6.79 -5.34 9.66
C LYS A 156 5.96 -4.35 8.85
N SER A 157 4.97 -4.82 8.10
CA SER A 157 4.13 -3.95 7.27
C SER A 157 3.22 -3.05 8.09
N ILE A 158 2.79 -3.48 9.27
CA ILE A 158 1.87 -2.73 10.15
C ILE A 158 2.53 -1.47 10.73
N GLY A 159 3.82 -1.51 11.02
CA GLY A 159 4.55 -0.41 11.66
C GLY A 159 5.24 0.57 10.72
N LEU A 160 4.99 0.51 9.42
CA LEU A 160 5.69 1.35 8.45
C LEU A 160 5.19 2.79 8.39
N TYR A 161 3.93 3.01 8.69
CA TYR A 161 3.36 4.36 8.69
C TYR A 161 3.78 5.12 9.94
N PRO A 162 4.01 6.44 9.84
CA PRO A 162 4.21 7.27 11.00
C PRO A 162 3.06 7.06 11.98
N SER A 163 3.38 6.95 13.26
CA SER A 163 2.38 6.88 14.31
C SER A 163 1.39 8.03 14.19
N GLY A 164 0.11 7.74 14.32
CA GLY A 164 -0.92 8.78 14.29
C GLY A 164 -0.85 9.67 15.52
N VAL A 165 -1.47 10.83 15.45
CA VAL A 165 -1.65 11.72 16.58
C VAL A 165 -3.03 11.44 17.19
N GLN A 166 -3.09 11.27 18.50
CA GLN A 166 -4.36 11.15 19.23
C GLN A 166 -5.12 12.49 19.24
N PRO A 167 -6.44 12.50 19.46
CA PRO A 167 -7.21 13.73 19.52
C PRO A 167 -6.68 14.79 20.49
N GLY A 168 -5.95 14.37 21.53
CA GLY A 168 -5.29 15.26 22.49
C GLY A 168 -3.89 15.74 22.07
N GLY A 169 -3.47 15.54 20.82
CA GLY A 169 -2.15 15.98 20.32
C GLY A 169 -0.99 15.07 20.72
N MET A 170 -1.22 14.03 21.53
CA MET A 170 -0.17 13.07 21.89
C MET A 170 0.08 12.04 20.77
N GLN A 171 1.34 11.70 20.58
CA GLN A 171 1.73 10.67 19.62
C GLN A 171 1.20 9.29 20.06
N SER A 172 0.54 8.58 19.15
CA SER A 172 0.12 7.20 19.39
C SER A 172 1.31 6.24 19.26
N ASN A 173 1.60 5.52 20.32
CA ASN A 173 2.66 4.50 20.35
C ASN A 173 2.16 3.10 19.91
N TYR A 174 0.93 2.97 19.50
CA TYR A 174 0.30 1.67 19.21
C TYR A 174 1.10 0.85 18.18
N TYR A 175 1.52 1.49 17.08
CA TYR A 175 2.30 0.81 16.03
C TYR A 175 3.75 0.55 16.43
N ASN A 176 4.34 1.38 17.29
CA ASN A 176 5.71 1.16 17.77
C ASN A 176 5.81 -0.10 18.63
N ASN A 177 4.78 -0.43 19.40
CA ASN A 177 4.78 -1.63 20.24
C ASN A 177 4.80 -2.92 19.42
N LEU A 178 4.07 -2.98 18.31
CA LEU A 178 4.06 -4.14 17.42
C LEU A 178 5.42 -4.36 16.76
N ASN A 179 6.13 -3.31 16.40
CA ASN A 179 7.46 -3.40 15.80
C ASN A 179 8.57 -3.69 16.81
N SER A 180 8.45 -3.18 18.03
CA SER A 180 9.49 -3.36 19.05
C SER A 180 9.54 -4.78 19.62
N ASN A 181 8.44 -5.49 19.61
CA ASN A 181 8.35 -6.83 20.19
C ASN A 181 8.70 -7.97 19.22
N GLY A 182 8.96 -7.67 17.95
CA GLY A 182 9.48 -8.67 16.99
C GLY A 182 8.57 -9.88 16.73
N THR A 183 7.31 -9.81 17.14
CA THR A 183 6.31 -10.90 17.03
C THR A 183 5.46 -10.76 15.78
#